data_335a9d84e73f3ee1d9c76a34946f34cf
#
_entry.id   335a9d84e73f3ee1d9c76a34946f34cf
#
_cell.length_a   1.000
_cell.length_b   1.000
_cell.length_c   1.000
_cell.angle_alpha   90.00
_cell.angle_beta   90.00
_cell.angle_gamma   90.00
#
_symmetry.space_group_name_H-M   'P 1'
#
loop_
_entity.id
_entity.type
_entity.pdbx_description
1 polymer ?
#
loop_
_entity_poly.entity_id
_entity_poly.type
_entity_poly.pdbx_seq_one_letter_code
_entity_poly.pdbx_strand_id
1 'polypeptide(L)'
;MKSKYLDNTEVKKLRSAMSCEEWLPLWVSLETGLRVGDVVKLRPRDVQKDGIHYVAEKTGKKGIAAIPQILRRELSERKGKYIFPSYRSADKHLSRQAVWQRIKRAGKRAGVDLEGLSPHAMRKAFAVELYRKKGFKVVQEALQHTNTATTEIYSFADWDTGENANLPLRRRDLRLVVRMVLEALGEAYKMPKESQKKGKEE
;
A
#
# COMPACT_ATOMS: atom_id res chain seq x y z
N MET A 1 15.69 -1.03 -3.25
CA MET A 1 15.34 -1.33 -1.84
C MET A 1 13.84 -1.60 -1.77
N LYS A 2 13.42 -2.78 -1.30
CA LYS A 2 12.00 -3.12 -1.16
C LYS A 2 11.41 -2.32 0.02
N SER A 3 10.19 -1.76 -0.14
CA SER A 3 9.47 -1.13 0.96
C SER A 3 8.97 -2.22 1.91
N LYS A 4 9.14 -2.04 3.24
CA LYS A 4 8.60 -2.98 4.23
C LYS A 4 7.07 -2.91 4.29
N TYR A 5 6.45 -3.95 4.79
CA TYR A 5 5.08 -3.92 5.30
C TYR A 5 5.09 -3.34 6.73
N LEU A 6 4.05 -2.61 7.09
CA LEU A 6 3.83 -2.12 8.45
C LEU A 6 2.56 -2.78 8.99
N ASP A 7 2.69 -3.43 10.12
CA ASP A 7 1.53 -3.93 10.86
C ASP A 7 0.78 -2.79 11.57
N ASN A 8 -0.38 -3.12 12.12
CA ASN A 8 -1.22 -2.14 12.82
C ASN A 8 -0.53 -1.51 14.04
N THR A 9 0.37 -2.24 14.71
CA THR A 9 1.12 -1.75 15.87
C THR A 9 2.17 -0.74 15.45
N GLU A 10 2.92 -1.03 14.38
CA GLU A 10 3.91 -0.11 13.80
C GLU A 10 3.26 1.15 13.24
N VAL A 11 2.10 1.02 12.58
CA VAL A 11 1.30 2.16 12.10
C VAL A 11 0.87 3.05 13.27
N LYS A 12 0.37 2.47 14.37
CA LYS A 12 0.00 3.22 15.59
C LYS A 12 1.21 3.92 16.22
N LYS A 13 2.36 3.25 16.33
CA LYS A 13 3.60 3.84 16.82
C LYS A 13 4.04 5.03 15.98
N LEU A 14 4.04 4.89 14.66
CA LEU A 14 4.36 5.99 13.74
C LEU A 14 3.39 7.16 13.90
N ARG A 15 2.08 6.87 13.97
CA ARG A 15 1.04 7.90 14.18
C ARG A 15 1.28 8.70 15.46
N SER A 16 1.58 8.03 16.57
CA SER A 16 1.85 8.68 17.87
C SER A 16 3.12 9.52 17.88
N ALA A 17 4.09 9.20 17.02
CA ALA A 17 5.35 9.91 16.91
C ALA A 17 5.32 11.06 15.88
N MET A 18 4.18 11.34 15.26
CA MET A 18 4.02 12.38 14.22
C MET A 18 2.99 13.43 14.62
N SER A 19 3.23 14.68 14.23
CA SER A 19 2.19 15.71 14.30
C SER A 19 1.05 15.39 13.31
N CYS A 20 -0.11 16.04 13.49
CA CYS A 20 -1.23 15.88 12.54
C CYS A 20 -0.83 16.24 11.12
N GLU A 21 -0.06 17.32 10.94
CA GLU A 21 0.43 17.78 9.63
C GLU A 21 1.41 16.81 8.97
N GLU A 22 2.25 16.14 9.74
CA GLU A 22 3.18 15.15 9.22
C GLU A 22 2.46 13.85 8.86
N TRP A 23 1.45 13.48 9.64
CA TRP A 23 0.69 12.25 9.48
C TRP A 23 -0.31 12.31 8.34
N LEU A 24 -0.97 13.44 8.11
CA LEU A 24 -2.11 13.55 7.20
C LEU A 24 -1.85 13.02 5.78
N PRO A 25 -0.72 13.32 5.09
CA PRO A 25 -0.45 12.73 3.77
C PRO A 25 -0.25 11.20 3.81
N LEU A 26 0.27 10.67 4.92
CA LEU A 26 0.42 9.24 5.12
C LEU A 26 -0.93 8.58 5.42
N TRP A 27 -1.80 9.24 6.17
CA TRP A 27 -3.16 8.78 6.43
C TRP A 27 -3.99 8.69 5.15
N VAL A 28 -3.92 9.69 4.29
CA VAL A 28 -4.55 9.60 2.95
C VAL A 28 -4.06 8.38 2.19
N SER A 29 -2.74 8.13 2.15
CA SER A 29 -2.18 6.96 1.48
C SER A 29 -2.61 5.64 2.11
N LEU A 30 -2.75 5.61 3.45
CA LEU A 30 -3.21 4.44 4.21
C LEU A 30 -4.68 4.10 3.95
N GLU A 31 -5.55 5.10 3.79
CA GLU A 31 -6.99 4.91 3.56
C GLU A 31 -7.34 4.64 2.08
N THR A 32 -6.53 5.14 1.15
CA THR A 32 -6.86 5.14 -0.28
C THR A 32 -5.95 4.25 -1.11
N GLY A 33 -4.80 3.90 -0.58
CA GLY A 33 -3.74 3.25 -1.35
C GLY A 33 -3.07 4.15 -2.40
N LEU A 34 -3.37 5.43 -2.47
CA LEU A 34 -2.72 6.36 -3.39
C LEU A 34 -1.22 6.46 -3.14
N ARG A 35 -0.45 6.62 -4.21
CA ARG A 35 0.99 6.89 -4.07
C ARG A 35 1.20 8.24 -3.43
N VAL A 36 2.17 8.35 -2.54
CA VAL A 36 2.46 9.64 -1.87
C VAL A 36 2.73 10.78 -2.85
N GLY A 37 3.27 10.47 -4.03
CA GLY A 37 3.45 11.47 -5.09
C GLY A 37 2.15 12.05 -5.63
N ASP A 38 1.10 11.23 -5.70
CA ASP A 38 -0.25 11.66 -6.10
C ASP A 38 -0.92 12.39 -4.94
N VAL A 39 -0.77 11.89 -3.70
CA VAL A 39 -1.33 12.51 -2.49
C VAL A 39 -0.85 13.94 -2.28
N VAL A 40 0.45 14.19 -2.36
CA VAL A 40 0.98 15.55 -2.10
C VAL A 40 0.54 16.58 -3.12
N LYS A 41 0.07 16.16 -4.30
CA LYS A 41 -0.43 17.03 -5.37
C LYS A 41 -1.93 17.35 -5.27
N LEU A 42 -2.64 16.73 -4.31
CA LEU A 42 -4.08 16.96 -4.13
C LEU A 42 -4.38 18.43 -3.85
N ARG A 43 -5.46 18.89 -4.44
CA ARG A 43 -6.00 20.25 -4.29
C ARG A 43 -7.32 20.18 -3.52
N PRO A 44 -7.76 21.23 -2.84
CA PRO A 44 -9.05 21.24 -2.14
C PRO A 44 -10.23 20.79 -3.01
N ARG A 45 -10.25 21.19 -4.29
CA ARG A 45 -11.29 20.82 -5.27
C ARG A 45 -11.35 19.33 -5.60
N ASP A 46 -10.28 18.59 -5.32
CA ASP A 46 -10.20 17.15 -5.60
C ASP A 46 -10.91 16.33 -4.50
N VAL A 47 -11.23 16.94 -3.35
CA VAL A 47 -11.97 16.33 -2.25
C VAL A 47 -13.46 16.63 -2.42
N GLN A 48 -14.23 15.61 -2.78
CA GLN A 48 -15.65 15.73 -3.07
C GLN A 48 -16.49 14.87 -2.11
N LYS A 49 -17.83 14.92 -2.25
CA LYS A 49 -18.76 14.18 -1.36
C LYS A 49 -18.58 12.66 -1.42
N ASP A 50 -18.22 12.14 -2.59
CA ASP A 50 -18.03 10.71 -2.88
C ASP A 50 -16.60 10.22 -2.62
N GLY A 51 -15.63 11.13 -2.41
CA GLY A 51 -14.25 10.77 -2.14
C GLY A 51 -13.22 11.73 -2.71
N ILE A 52 -12.00 11.25 -2.88
CA ILE A 52 -10.90 11.98 -3.52
C ILE A 52 -10.90 11.63 -5.01
N HIS A 53 -11.12 12.62 -5.86
CA HIS A 53 -10.96 12.51 -7.30
C HIS A 53 -9.49 12.74 -7.66
N TYR A 54 -8.87 11.79 -8.34
CA TYR A 54 -7.44 11.87 -8.65
C TYR A 54 -7.12 11.42 -10.08
N VAL A 55 -5.96 11.86 -10.55
CA VAL A 55 -5.32 11.34 -11.76
C VAL A 55 -3.98 10.75 -11.34
N ALA A 56 -3.80 9.46 -11.53
CA ALA A 56 -2.56 8.79 -11.17
C ALA A 56 -1.42 9.23 -12.10
N GLU A 57 -0.39 9.88 -11.56
CA GLU A 57 0.73 10.43 -12.33
C GLU A 57 1.42 9.39 -13.21
N LYS A 58 1.65 8.19 -12.67
CA LYS A 58 2.37 7.12 -13.38
C LYS A 58 1.60 6.53 -14.57
N THR A 59 0.26 6.51 -14.50
CA THR A 59 -0.59 5.77 -15.46
C THR A 59 -1.55 6.66 -16.23
N GLY A 60 -1.71 7.93 -15.85
CA GLY A 60 -2.71 8.86 -16.40
C GLY A 60 -4.16 8.47 -16.09
N LYS A 61 -4.40 7.37 -15.38
CA LYS A 61 -5.75 6.90 -15.08
C LYS A 61 -6.43 7.80 -14.06
N LYS A 62 -7.67 8.14 -14.33
CA LYS A 62 -8.56 8.82 -13.40
C LYS A 62 -9.20 7.81 -12.45
N GLY A 63 -9.49 8.23 -11.22
CA GLY A 63 -10.20 7.41 -10.24
C GLY A 63 -10.80 8.23 -9.12
N ILE A 64 -11.68 7.58 -8.36
CA ILE A 64 -12.27 8.10 -7.14
C ILE A 64 -11.88 7.15 -6.02
N ALA A 65 -11.28 7.68 -4.96
CA ALA A 65 -10.93 6.93 -3.77
C ALA A 65 -11.85 7.32 -2.62
N ALA A 66 -12.68 6.39 -2.18
CA ALA A 66 -13.53 6.59 -1.00
C ALA A 66 -12.68 6.81 0.25
N ILE A 67 -13.08 7.74 1.10
CA ILE A 67 -12.40 8.07 2.35
C ILE A 67 -13.39 8.20 3.51
N PRO A 68 -12.98 7.90 4.76
CA PRO A 68 -13.78 8.13 5.95
C PRO A 68 -14.22 9.59 6.08
N GLN A 69 -15.40 9.83 6.63
CA GLN A 69 -15.94 11.18 6.80
C GLN A 69 -15.03 12.10 7.60
N ILE A 70 -14.37 11.57 8.63
CA ILE A 70 -13.43 12.34 9.45
C ILE A 70 -12.22 12.82 8.63
N LEU A 71 -11.65 11.96 7.78
CA LEU A 71 -10.55 12.35 6.89
C LEU A 71 -11.02 13.37 5.85
N ARG A 72 -12.21 13.17 5.28
CA ARG A 72 -12.79 14.13 4.32
C ARG A 72 -12.94 15.53 4.94
N ARG A 73 -13.44 15.62 6.17
CA ARG A 73 -13.57 16.89 6.89
C ARG A 73 -12.22 17.58 7.05
N GLU A 74 -11.22 16.86 7.55
CA GLU A 74 -9.85 17.35 7.69
C GLU A 74 -9.27 17.91 6.39
N LEU A 75 -9.50 17.21 5.28
CA LEU A 75 -9.00 17.64 3.97
C LEU A 75 -9.77 18.82 3.40
N SER A 76 -11.10 18.89 3.63
CA SER A 76 -11.96 19.96 3.10
C SER A 76 -11.74 21.31 3.80
N GLU A 77 -11.24 21.30 5.03
CA GLU A 77 -10.90 22.53 5.77
C GLU A 77 -9.62 23.18 5.27
N ARG A 78 -8.83 22.47 4.43
CA ARG A 78 -7.58 22.99 3.87
C ARG A 78 -7.83 24.00 2.76
N LYS A 79 -7.15 25.14 2.87
CA LYS A 79 -7.23 26.24 1.90
C LYS A 79 -5.92 26.34 1.11
N GLY A 80 -5.99 27.03 -0.03
CA GLY A 80 -4.83 27.29 -0.89
C GLY A 80 -4.81 26.43 -2.15
N LYS A 81 -3.68 26.45 -2.85
CA LYS A 81 -3.50 25.76 -4.13
C LYS A 81 -3.40 24.24 -3.96
N TYR A 82 -2.77 23.79 -2.88
CA TYR A 82 -2.58 22.37 -2.54
C TYR A 82 -3.02 22.10 -1.10
N ILE A 83 -3.55 20.93 -0.83
CA ILE A 83 -3.88 20.44 0.54
C ILE A 83 -2.60 20.32 1.38
N PHE A 84 -1.51 19.94 0.72
CA PHE A 84 -0.19 19.72 1.33
C PHE A 84 0.82 20.72 0.75
N PRO A 85 0.81 21.99 1.19
CA PRO A 85 1.75 22.97 0.67
C PRO A 85 3.17 22.71 1.16
N SER A 86 4.14 23.17 0.38
CA SER A 86 5.54 23.19 0.78
C SER A 86 5.78 24.29 1.82
N TYR A 87 6.64 24.03 2.81
CA TYR A 87 7.06 25.04 3.77
C TYR A 87 7.79 26.24 3.13
N ARG A 88 8.40 26.02 1.96
CA ARG A 88 9.18 27.07 1.28
C ARG A 88 8.33 27.96 0.37
N SER A 89 7.15 27.49 -0.02
CA SER A 89 6.26 28.22 -0.93
C SER A 89 4.87 27.61 -0.90
N ALA A 90 3.86 28.42 -0.63
CA ALA A 90 2.45 28.01 -0.66
C ALA A 90 1.98 27.59 -2.07
N ASP A 91 2.65 28.09 -3.12
CA ASP A 91 2.36 27.76 -4.52
C ASP A 91 2.89 26.41 -4.97
N LYS A 92 3.72 25.76 -4.16
CA LYS A 92 4.29 24.45 -4.43
C LYS A 92 3.73 23.44 -3.44
N HIS A 93 3.51 22.22 -3.91
CA HIS A 93 3.14 21.11 -3.02
C HIS A 93 4.35 20.59 -2.24
N LEU A 94 4.06 19.88 -1.14
CA LEU A 94 5.05 19.14 -0.37
C LEU A 94 5.78 18.11 -1.27
N SER A 95 7.08 17.97 -1.11
CA SER A 95 7.84 16.99 -1.89
C SER A 95 7.73 15.58 -1.31
N ARG A 96 7.82 14.56 -2.17
CA ARG A 96 7.93 13.14 -1.74
C ARG A 96 9.11 12.92 -0.79
N GLN A 97 10.22 13.61 -1.04
CA GLN A 97 11.42 13.55 -0.21
C GLN A 97 11.16 14.09 1.20
N ALA A 98 10.41 15.18 1.34
CA ALA A 98 10.04 15.73 2.64
C ALA A 98 9.15 14.75 3.44
N VAL A 99 8.19 14.10 2.80
CA VAL A 99 7.37 13.07 3.45
C VAL A 99 8.23 11.87 3.86
N TRP A 100 9.16 11.45 3.00
CA TRP A 100 10.10 10.37 3.32
C TRP A 100 10.96 10.69 4.55
N GLN A 101 11.51 11.90 4.62
CA GLN A 101 12.30 12.33 5.78
C GLN A 101 11.48 12.36 7.08
N ARG A 102 10.20 12.77 7.00
CA ARG A 102 9.28 12.80 8.16
C ARG A 102 9.02 11.40 8.68
N ILE A 103 8.67 10.45 7.81
CA ILE A 103 8.40 9.07 8.25
C ILE A 103 9.66 8.41 8.83
N LYS A 104 10.85 8.67 8.28
CA LYS A 104 12.11 8.17 8.83
C LYS A 104 12.40 8.73 10.22
N ARG A 105 12.21 10.05 10.42
CA ARG A 105 12.37 10.67 11.75
C ARG A 105 11.37 10.12 12.76
N ALA A 106 10.12 9.97 12.35
CA ALA A 106 9.08 9.39 13.19
C ALA A 106 9.39 7.93 13.55
N GLY A 107 9.83 7.12 12.59
CA GLY A 107 10.25 5.74 12.82
C GLY A 107 11.36 5.64 13.85
N LYS A 108 12.38 6.50 13.76
CA LYS A 108 13.46 6.56 14.75
C LYS A 108 12.92 6.91 16.15
N ARG A 109 12.02 7.92 16.28
CA ARG A 109 11.42 8.29 17.57
C ARG A 109 10.52 7.20 18.13
N ALA A 110 9.81 6.47 17.27
CA ALA A 110 8.87 5.43 17.65
C ALA A 110 9.50 4.05 17.90
N GLY A 111 10.81 3.90 17.68
CA GLY A 111 11.48 2.60 17.76
C GLY A 111 11.00 1.61 16.69
N VAL A 112 10.55 2.11 15.53
CA VAL A 112 10.18 1.29 14.37
C VAL A 112 11.44 1.06 13.54
N ASP A 113 11.64 -0.20 13.12
CA ASP A 113 12.76 -0.52 12.24
C ASP A 113 12.72 0.33 10.96
N LEU A 114 13.85 0.94 10.63
CA LEU A 114 13.98 1.86 9.53
C LEU A 114 14.29 1.16 8.20
N GLU A 115 14.65 -0.12 8.19
CA GLU A 115 14.92 -0.83 6.96
C GLU A 115 13.64 -0.91 6.11
N GLY A 116 13.73 -0.51 4.84
CA GLY A 116 12.56 -0.46 3.95
C GLY A 116 11.44 0.51 4.36
N LEU A 117 11.53 1.20 5.51
CA LEU A 117 10.52 2.17 5.94
C LEU A 117 10.45 3.35 4.97
N SER A 118 9.30 3.56 4.36
CA SER A 118 9.05 4.63 3.38
C SER A 118 7.55 4.94 3.31
N PRO A 119 7.14 6.08 2.71
CA PRO A 119 5.70 6.36 2.53
C PRO A 119 4.95 5.28 1.73
N HIS A 120 5.66 4.50 0.91
CA HIS A 120 5.05 3.38 0.17
C HIS A 120 4.60 2.24 1.09
N ALA A 121 5.13 2.16 2.31
CA ALA A 121 4.69 1.21 3.33
C ALA A 121 3.21 1.42 3.71
N MET A 122 2.70 2.67 3.69
CA MET A 122 1.28 2.96 3.92
C MET A 122 0.39 2.35 2.84
N ARG A 123 0.80 2.47 1.57
CA ARG A 123 0.08 1.86 0.46
C ARG A 123 0.12 0.32 0.54
N LYS A 124 1.21 -0.26 1.03
CA LYS A 124 1.28 -1.70 1.29
C LYS A 124 0.32 -2.11 2.40
N ALA A 125 0.29 -1.39 3.52
CA ALA A 125 -0.64 -1.67 4.61
C ALA A 125 -2.10 -1.60 4.14
N PHE A 126 -2.48 -0.57 3.36
CA PHE A 126 -3.79 -0.50 2.70
C PHE A 126 -4.07 -1.74 1.84
N ALA A 127 -3.12 -2.14 1.00
CA ALA A 127 -3.31 -3.26 0.08
C ALA A 127 -3.52 -4.59 0.82
N VAL A 128 -2.75 -4.86 1.87
CA VAL A 128 -2.90 -6.06 2.71
C VAL A 128 -4.24 -6.06 3.42
N GLU A 129 -4.63 -4.94 4.03
CA GLU A 129 -5.91 -4.81 4.71
C GLU A 129 -7.11 -4.98 3.74
N LEU A 130 -7.02 -4.39 2.55
CA LEU A 130 -8.04 -4.54 1.51
C LEU A 130 -8.11 -5.97 0.99
N TYR A 131 -6.95 -6.63 0.84
CA TYR A 131 -6.87 -8.04 0.44
C TYR A 131 -7.57 -8.95 1.45
N ARG A 132 -7.29 -8.76 2.74
CA ARG A 132 -7.93 -9.51 3.83
C ARG A 132 -9.46 -9.36 3.81
N LYS A 133 -9.95 -8.16 3.53
CA LYS A 133 -11.40 -7.86 3.55
C LYS A 133 -12.13 -8.25 2.28
N LYS A 134 -11.53 -8.07 1.11
CA LYS A 134 -12.24 -8.10 -0.19
C LYS A 134 -11.57 -8.96 -1.27
N GLY A 135 -10.40 -9.51 -0.98
CA GLY A 135 -9.67 -10.38 -1.89
C GLY A 135 -8.91 -9.68 -3.01
N PHE A 136 -8.25 -10.49 -3.85
CA PHE A 136 -7.25 -10.05 -4.83
C PHE A 136 -7.76 -9.08 -5.90
N LYS A 137 -8.90 -9.39 -6.53
CA LYS A 137 -9.44 -8.57 -7.64
C LYS A 137 -9.69 -7.13 -7.24
N VAL A 138 -10.27 -6.91 -6.05
CA VAL A 138 -10.57 -5.57 -5.53
C VAL A 138 -9.29 -4.78 -5.25
N VAL A 139 -8.24 -5.44 -4.75
CA VAL A 139 -6.92 -4.79 -4.54
C VAL A 139 -6.30 -4.36 -5.87
N GLN A 140 -6.34 -5.23 -6.87
CA GLN A 140 -5.80 -4.94 -8.20
C GLN A 140 -6.47 -3.71 -8.82
N GLU A 141 -7.79 -3.64 -8.76
CA GLU A 141 -8.59 -2.51 -9.25
C GLU A 141 -8.29 -1.23 -8.46
N ALA A 142 -8.36 -1.29 -7.13
CA ALA A 142 -8.14 -0.13 -6.24
C ALA A 142 -6.74 0.47 -6.40
N LEU A 143 -5.72 -0.37 -6.60
CA LEU A 143 -4.36 0.09 -6.79
C LEU A 143 -4.03 0.42 -8.25
N GLN A 144 -4.96 0.18 -9.19
CA GLN A 144 -4.76 0.36 -10.62
C GLN A 144 -3.49 -0.35 -11.14
N HIS A 145 -3.21 -1.54 -10.61
CA HIS A 145 -2.05 -2.31 -11.04
C HIS A 145 -2.33 -2.94 -12.42
N THR A 146 -1.47 -2.65 -13.38
CA THR A 146 -1.50 -3.27 -14.70
C THR A 146 -0.85 -4.65 -14.70
N ASN A 147 -0.01 -4.95 -13.71
CA ASN A 147 0.68 -6.22 -13.55
C ASN A 147 0.19 -6.92 -12.28
N THR A 148 -0.34 -8.13 -12.42
CA THR A 148 -0.82 -9.00 -11.34
C THR A 148 0.26 -9.32 -10.32
N ALA A 149 1.50 -9.59 -10.75
CA ALA A 149 2.64 -9.88 -9.88
C ALA A 149 2.88 -8.78 -8.81
N THR A 150 2.57 -7.52 -9.12
CA THR A 150 2.71 -6.43 -8.14
C THR A 150 1.66 -6.52 -7.02
N THR A 151 0.49 -7.08 -7.32
CA THR A 151 -0.59 -7.25 -6.32
C THR A 151 -0.35 -8.50 -5.48
N GLU A 152 0.23 -9.55 -6.05
CA GLU A 152 0.56 -10.82 -5.37
C GLU A 152 1.59 -10.65 -4.25
N ILE A 153 2.52 -9.68 -4.39
CA ILE A 153 3.47 -9.34 -3.32
C ILE A 153 2.76 -8.97 -2.00
N TYR A 154 1.53 -8.49 -2.06
CA TYR A 154 0.76 -8.14 -0.86
C TYR A 154 0.16 -9.37 -0.15
N SER A 155 -0.15 -10.43 -0.89
CA SER A 155 -0.59 -11.70 -0.30
C SER A 155 0.53 -12.39 0.49
N PHE A 156 1.80 -12.22 0.07
CA PHE A 156 2.94 -12.76 0.79
C PHE A 156 3.28 -12.00 2.08
N ALA A 157 3.06 -10.69 2.13
CA ALA A 157 3.27 -9.90 3.34
C ALA A 157 2.32 -10.34 4.48
N ASP A 158 1.18 -10.90 4.11
CA ASP A 158 0.20 -11.45 5.04
C ASP A 158 0.62 -12.84 5.58
N TRP A 159 1.35 -13.62 4.79
CA TRP A 159 1.85 -14.94 5.18
C TRP A 159 2.95 -14.87 6.26
N ASP A 160 3.82 -13.86 6.19
CA ASP A 160 5.01 -13.73 7.04
C ASP A 160 4.67 -13.27 8.48
N THR A 161 3.45 -12.78 8.73
CA THR A 161 3.02 -12.26 10.05
C THR A 161 2.44 -13.33 10.98
N GLY A 162 2.35 -14.59 10.57
CA GLY A 162 1.86 -15.69 11.41
C GLY A 162 0.37 -15.64 11.79
N GLU A 163 -0.36 -14.60 11.40
CA GLU A 163 -1.79 -14.41 11.69
C GLU A 163 -2.73 -15.18 10.74
N ASN A 164 -2.15 -15.93 9.77
CA ASN A 164 -2.89 -16.51 8.65
C ASN A 164 -3.29 -17.96 8.76
N ALA A 165 -3.42 -18.48 9.96
CA ALA A 165 -3.88 -19.87 10.15
C ALA A 165 -5.30 -20.17 9.58
N ASN A 166 -6.06 -19.15 9.15
CA ASN A 166 -7.47 -19.28 8.75
C ASN A 166 -7.83 -18.81 7.32
N LEU A 167 -6.85 -18.50 6.45
CA LEU A 167 -7.18 -18.20 5.05
C LEU A 167 -7.31 -19.50 4.24
N PRO A 168 -8.43 -19.71 3.52
CA PRO A 168 -8.66 -20.93 2.74
C PRO A 168 -7.93 -20.88 1.39
N LEU A 169 -6.61 -20.67 1.39
CA LEU A 169 -5.80 -20.89 0.21
C LEU A 169 -5.55 -22.39 0.08
N ARG A 170 -6.22 -23.03 -0.87
CA ARG A 170 -5.97 -24.42 -1.20
C ARG A 170 -4.52 -24.56 -1.67
N ARG A 171 -3.87 -25.69 -1.40
CA ARG A 171 -2.50 -26.01 -1.88
C ARG A 171 -2.30 -25.79 -3.38
N ARG A 172 -3.38 -25.85 -4.21
CA ARG A 172 -3.38 -25.51 -5.64
C ARG A 172 -3.10 -24.05 -5.90
N ASP A 173 -3.64 -23.14 -5.10
CA ASP A 173 -3.50 -21.69 -5.30
C ASP A 173 -2.08 -21.24 -4.96
N LEU A 174 -1.46 -21.87 -3.96
CA LEU A 174 -0.04 -21.67 -3.60
C LEU A 174 0.91 -22.04 -4.74
N ARG A 175 0.71 -23.19 -5.39
CA ARG A 175 1.53 -23.62 -6.52
C ARG A 175 1.42 -22.66 -7.71
N LEU A 176 0.21 -22.15 -7.97
CA LEU A 176 -0.05 -21.19 -9.03
C LEU A 176 0.67 -19.85 -8.74
N VAL A 177 0.56 -19.36 -7.51
CA VAL A 177 1.20 -18.10 -7.08
C VAL A 177 2.72 -18.20 -7.13
N VAL A 178 3.31 -19.27 -6.62
CA VAL A 178 4.77 -19.51 -6.69
C VAL A 178 5.24 -19.57 -8.13
N ARG A 179 4.51 -20.26 -9.01
CA ARG A 179 4.84 -20.34 -10.44
C ARG A 179 4.81 -18.96 -11.09
N MET A 180 3.76 -18.18 -10.90
CA MET A 180 3.62 -16.83 -11.49
C MET A 180 4.71 -15.87 -10.99
N VAL A 181 5.12 -15.97 -9.73
CA VAL A 181 6.21 -15.15 -9.17
C VAL A 181 7.56 -15.51 -9.79
N LEU A 182 7.85 -16.81 -9.96
CA LEU A 182 9.11 -17.26 -10.57
C LEU A 182 9.16 -16.91 -12.05
N GLU A 183 8.04 -17.02 -12.79
CA GLU A 183 7.92 -16.55 -14.17
C GLU A 183 8.14 -15.03 -14.28
N ALA A 184 7.60 -14.25 -13.34
CA ALA A 184 7.78 -12.80 -13.29
C ALA A 184 9.21 -12.36 -12.93
N LEU A 185 9.97 -13.21 -12.23
CA LEU A 185 11.39 -13.00 -11.93
C LEU A 185 12.33 -13.49 -13.04
N GLY A 186 11.79 -14.06 -14.12
CA GLY A 186 12.58 -14.60 -15.24
C GLY A 186 13.29 -15.93 -14.94
N GLU A 187 12.94 -16.59 -13.85
CA GLU A 187 13.48 -17.88 -13.48
C GLU A 187 12.57 -19.00 -13.99
N ALA A 188 13.10 -19.92 -14.79
CA ALA A 188 12.37 -21.11 -15.24
C ALA A 188 12.20 -22.08 -14.07
N TYR A 189 11.01 -22.11 -13.50
CA TYR A 189 10.66 -23.05 -12.44
C TYR A 189 10.51 -24.47 -13.00
N LYS A 190 11.45 -25.34 -12.69
CA LYS A 190 11.33 -26.80 -12.94
C LYS A 190 10.56 -27.44 -11.79
N MET A 191 9.30 -27.80 -12.03
CA MET A 191 8.51 -28.58 -11.07
C MET A 191 9.25 -29.89 -10.73
N PRO A 192 9.33 -30.26 -9.44
CA PRO A 192 9.77 -31.61 -9.07
C PRO A 192 8.81 -32.61 -9.70
N LYS A 193 9.32 -33.61 -10.41
CA LYS A 193 8.51 -34.70 -10.95
C LYS A 193 7.87 -35.41 -9.77
N GLU A 194 6.54 -35.51 -9.77
CA GLU A 194 5.83 -36.37 -8.84
C GLU A 194 6.36 -37.80 -9.01
N SER A 195 6.92 -38.37 -7.94
CA SER A 195 7.22 -39.76 -7.88
C SER A 195 5.90 -40.52 -8.04
N GLN A 196 5.68 -41.08 -9.21
CA GLN A 196 4.63 -42.06 -9.45
C GLN A 196 4.88 -43.26 -8.51
N LYS A 197 4.24 -43.29 -7.37
CA LYS A 197 4.04 -44.53 -6.64
C LYS A 197 3.04 -45.37 -7.45
N LYS A 198 3.59 -46.22 -8.31
CA LYS A 198 2.86 -47.35 -8.82
C LYS A 198 2.49 -48.22 -7.63
N GLY A 199 1.21 -48.32 -7.33
CA GLY A 199 0.69 -49.41 -6.55
C GLY A 199 0.98 -50.71 -7.29
N LYS A 200 1.68 -51.63 -6.66
CA LYS A 200 1.61 -53.05 -6.94
C LYS A 200 0.62 -53.59 -5.94
N GLU A 201 -0.55 -53.91 -6.43
CA GLU A 201 -1.40 -54.94 -5.86
C GLU A 201 -0.73 -56.26 -6.16
N GLU A 202 -0.49 -57.07 -5.14
CA GLU A 202 -0.60 -58.51 -5.06
C GLU A 202 -1.24 -58.84 -3.73
#